data_afea102dde9c19df7db4777e4f1aa721
#
_entry.id   afea102dde9c19df7db4777e4f1aa721
#
_cell.length_a   1.000
_cell.length_b   1.000
_cell.length_c   1.000
_cell.angle_alpha   90.00
_cell.angle_beta   90.00
_cell.angle_gamma   90.00
#
_symmetry.space_group_name_H-M   'P 1'
#
loop_
_entity.id
_entity.type
_entity.pdbx_description
1 polymer ?
#
loop_
_entity_poly.entity_id
_entity_poly.type
_entity_poly.pdbx_seq_one_letter_code
_entity_poly.pdbx_strand_id
1 'polypeptide(L)'
;MSALSPRQMFLLDHACNPLRDAFPDYGPYLVGTASERGPYRDVDVRLIMEDEAYDKLADAAGMPAIWFLGLSIGKYLASLTGLPIDFQFQRATEANAIHGEKFRNPLGMRGLGNYQGDCPVSKEEG
;
A
#
# COMPACT_ATOMS: atom_id res chain seq x y z
N MET A 1 14.68 3.74 7.69
CA MET A 1 15.24 4.02 6.35
C MET A 1 15.03 2.86 5.43
N SER A 2 14.58 3.15 4.24
CA SER A 2 14.29 2.15 3.22
C SER A 2 15.52 1.86 2.37
N ALA A 3 15.57 0.66 1.78
CA ALA A 3 16.59 0.34 0.77
C ALA A 3 16.36 1.09 -0.54
N LEU A 4 15.16 1.65 -0.72
CA LEU A 4 14.85 2.43 -1.92
C LEU A 4 15.48 3.82 -1.83
N SER A 5 15.94 4.33 -2.98
CA SER A 5 16.46 5.69 -3.03
C SER A 5 15.33 6.71 -2.82
N PRO A 6 15.67 7.97 -2.49
CA PRO A 6 14.65 9.01 -2.37
C PRO A 6 13.79 9.15 -3.63
N ARG A 7 14.40 9.02 -4.82
CA ARG A 7 13.64 9.09 -6.07
C ARG A 7 12.68 7.91 -6.21
N GLN A 8 13.15 6.71 -5.87
CA GLN A 8 12.30 5.52 -5.93
C GLN A 8 11.13 5.63 -4.95
N MET A 9 11.40 6.11 -3.73
CA MET A 9 10.35 6.33 -2.75
C MET A 9 9.33 7.36 -3.23
N PHE A 10 9.81 8.46 -3.83
CA PHE A 10 8.91 9.46 -4.36
C PHE A 10 7.99 8.89 -5.45
N LEU A 11 8.57 8.12 -6.38
CA LEU A 11 7.80 7.50 -7.44
C LEU A 11 6.77 6.51 -6.90
N LEU A 12 7.18 5.72 -5.90
CA LEU A 12 6.28 4.74 -5.31
C LEU A 12 5.15 5.42 -4.54
N ASP A 13 5.46 6.44 -3.76
CA ASP A 13 4.44 7.20 -3.04
C ASP A 13 3.43 7.81 -4.01
N HIS A 14 3.93 8.40 -5.09
CA HIS A 14 3.06 9.03 -6.08
C HIS A 14 2.19 7.98 -6.77
N ALA A 15 2.76 6.84 -7.13
CA ALA A 15 2.02 5.77 -7.80
C ALA A 15 0.93 5.18 -6.90
N CYS A 16 1.12 5.25 -5.58
CA CYS A 16 0.16 4.69 -4.62
C CYS A 16 -1.02 5.63 -4.31
N ASN A 17 -1.01 6.86 -4.82
CA ASN A 17 -2.09 7.80 -4.50
C ASN A 17 -3.49 7.29 -4.88
N PRO A 18 -3.72 6.77 -6.11
CA PRO A 18 -5.06 6.25 -6.43
C PRO A 18 -5.46 5.08 -5.55
N LEU A 19 -4.50 4.24 -5.18
CA LEU A 19 -4.76 3.11 -4.30
C LEU A 19 -5.15 3.58 -2.91
N ARG A 20 -4.46 4.59 -2.41
CA ARG A 20 -4.76 5.19 -1.13
C ARG A 20 -6.14 5.86 -1.13
N ASP A 21 -6.50 6.49 -2.25
CA ASP A 21 -7.83 7.10 -2.39
C ASP A 21 -8.93 6.05 -2.41
N ALA A 22 -8.67 4.90 -3.03
CA ALA A 22 -9.64 3.82 -3.10
C ALA A 22 -9.82 3.10 -1.77
N PHE A 23 -8.76 3.04 -0.95
CA PHE A 23 -8.76 2.32 0.33
C PHE A 23 -8.13 3.21 1.42
N PRO A 24 -8.81 4.29 1.81
CA PRO A 24 -8.17 5.35 2.60
C PRO A 24 -7.68 4.94 3.98
N ASP A 25 -8.25 3.88 4.56
CA ASP A 25 -7.93 3.49 5.93
C ASP A 25 -6.92 2.34 6.01
N TYR A 26 -6.43 1.83 4.89
CA TYR A 26 -5.73 0.55 4.89
C TYR A 26 -4.32 0.61 4.32
N GLY A 27 -3.78 1.76 4.20
CA GLY A 27 -2.44 1.94 3.69
C GLY A 27 -2.46 2.49 2.27
N PRO A 28 -1.66 1.98 1.33
CA PRO A 28 -0.78 0.80 1.46
C PRO A 28 0.50 1.05 2.23
N TYR A 29 1.23 -0.02 2.52
CA TYR A 29 2.48 0.02 3.26
C TYR A 29 3.60 -0.69 2.52
N LEU A 30 4.81 -0.13 2.64
CA LEU A 30 6.03 -0.82 2.23
C LEU A 30 6.50 -1.66 3.42
N VAL A 31 6.67 -2.96 3.20
CA VAL A 31 7.08 -3.89 4.25
C VAL A 31 8.21 -4.77 3.71
N GLY A 32 8.69 -5.70 4.51
CA GLY A 32 9.69 -6.65 4.08
C GLY A 32 11.07 -6.02 3.95
N THR A 33 11.95 -6.69 3.19
CA THR A 33 13.36 -6.30 3.13
C THR A 33 13.58 -4.95 2.47
N ALA A 34 12.73 -4.55 1.52
CA ALA A 34 12.89 -3.26 0.86
C ALA A 34 12.56 -2.08 1.78
N SER A 35 11.83 -2.31 2.89
CA SER A 35 11.55 -1.26 3.86
C SER A 35 12.74 -1.01 4.78
N GLU A 36 13.75 -1.86 4.73
CA GLU A 36 14.95 -1.80 5.56
C GLU A 36 16.15 -1.53 4.67
N ARG A 37 17.28 -1.19 5.28
CA ARG A 37 18.51 -1.00 4.52
C ARG A 37 19.07 -2.33 4.06
N GLY A 38 19.70 -2.30 2.89
CA GLY A 38 20.40 -3.45 2.38
C GLY A 38 19.76 -4.02 1.13
N PRO A 39 20.29 -5.14 0.63
CA PRO A 39 19.79 -5.72 -0.62
C PRO A 39 18.37 -6.27 -0.45
N TYR A 40 17.62 -6.22 -1.55
CA TYR A 40 16.26 -6.75 -1.59
C TYR A 40 16.01 -7.36 -2.97
N ARG A 41 15.08 -8.33 -3.03
CA ARG A 41 14.67 -8.94 -4.30
C ARG A 41 13.39 -8.32 -4.81
N ASP A 42 12.41 -8.20 -3.94
CA ASP A 42 11.10 -7.68 -4.27
C ASP A 42 10.79 -6.47 -3.42
N VAL A 43 9.95 -5.60 -3.95
CA VAL A 43 9.40 -4.48 -3.19
C VAL A 43 8.02 -4.89 -2.73
N ASP A 44 7.91 -5.24 -1.46
CA ASP A 44 6.68 -5.78 -0.89
C ASP A 44 5.75 -4.65 -0.48
N VAL A 45 4.63 -4.53 -1.19
CA VAL A 45 3.61 -3.52 -0.91
C VAL A 45 2.35 -4.25 -0.46
N ARG A 46 1.82 -3.88 0.70
CA ARG A 46 0.67 -4.56 1.30
C ARG A 46 -0.42 -3.56 1.63
N LEU A 47 -1.62 -3.86 1.21
CA LEU A 47 -2.82 -3.14 1.64
C LEU A 47 -3.40 -3.96 2.79
N ILE A 48 -3.27 -3.42 4.01
CA ILE A 48 -3.60 -4.16 5.22
C ILE A 48 -4.97 -3.73 5.69
N MET A 49 -5.94 -4.63 5.61
CA MET A 49 -7.32 -4.35 5.97
C MET A 49 -7.66 -5.02 7.29
N GLU A 50 -8.55 -4.38 8.06
CA GLU A 50 -9.12 -5.04 9.22
C GLU A 50 -9.77 -6.34 8.77
N ASP A 51 -9.70 -7.36 9.63
CA ASP A 51 -10.15 -8.70 9.24
C ASP A 51 -11.59 -8.68 8.72
N GLU A 52 -12.46 -7.95 9.37
CA GLU A 52 -13.87 -7.89 8.95
C GLU A 52 -14.01 -7.27 7.57
N ALA A 53 -13.29 -6.19 7.31
CA ALA A 53 -13.35 -5.52 6.00
C ALA A 53 -12.78 -6.41 4.90
N TYR A 54 -11.67 -7.09 5.19
CA TYR A 54 -11.07 -8.03 4.25
C TYR A 54 -12.06 -9.15 3.92
N ASP A 55 -12.67 -9.73 4.95
CA ASP A 55 -13.60 -10.85 4.76
C ASP A 55 -14.82 -10.42 3.95
N LYS A 56 -15.33 -9.21 4.17
CA LYS A 56 -16.43 -8.69 3.37
C LYS A 56 -16.06 -8.58 1.91
N LEU A 57 -14.87 -8.05 1.63
CA LEU A 57 -14.40 -7.91 0.25
C LEU A 57 -14.19 -9.28 -0.39
N ALA A 58 -13.57 -10.20 0.33
CA ALA A 58 -13.32 -11.55 -0.18
C ALA A 58 -14.61 -12.30 -0.44
N ASP A 59 -15.58 -12.18 0.44
CA ASP A 59 -16.88 -12.84 0.29
C ASP A 59 -17.65 -12.28 -0.92
N ALA A 60 -17.60 -10.96 -1.09
CA ALA A 60 -18.34 -10.32 -2.17
C ALA A 60 -17.72 -10.60 -3.54
N ALA A 61 -16.40 -10.58 -3.62
CA ALA A 61 -15.69 -10.69 -4.91
C ALA A 61 -15.23 -12.10 -5.23
N GLY A 62 -14.94 -12.91 -4.21
CA GLY A 62 -14.31 -14.22 -4.35
C GLY A 62 -12.80 -14.10 -4.38
N MET A 63 -12.12 -15.12 -3.85
CA MET A 63 -10.66 -15.10 -3.78
C MET A 63 -9.98 -14.98 -5.14
N PRO A 64 -10.47 -15.66 -6.20
CA PRO A 64 -9.84 -15.46 -7.52
C PRO A 64 -9.84 -14.02 -7.98
N ALA A 65 -10.90 -13.27 -7.70
CA ALA A 65 -10.96 -11.84 -8.05
C ALA A 65 -9.99 -11.02 -7.19
N ILE A 66 -9.89 -11.34 -5.91
CA ILE A 66 -8.94 -10.67 -5.01
C ILE A 66 -7.50 -10.87 -5.51
N TRP A 67 -7.16 -12.09 -5.90
CA TRP A 67 -5.83 -12.39 -6.42
C TRP A 67 -5.56 -11.64 -7.72
N PHE A 68 -6.55 -11.58 -8.61
CA PHE A 68 -6.41 -10.87 -9.87
C PHE A 68 -6.25 -9.36 -9.64
N LEU A 69 -7.01 -8.80 -8.72
CA LEU A 69 -6.87 -7.39 -8.34
C LEU A 69 -5.47 -7.11 -7.82
N GLY A 70 -4.98 -7.98 -6.93
CA GLY A 70 -3.64 -7.82 -6.38
C GLY A 70 -2.57 -7.85 -7.46
N LEU A 71 -2.70 -8.80 -8.38
CA LEU A 71 -1.76 -8.91 -9.49
C LEU A 71 -1.83 -7.66 -10.38
N SER A 72 -3.04 -7.18 -10.67
CA SER A 72 -3.24 -6.01 -11.52
C SER A 72 -2.67 -4.75 -10.88
N ILE A 73 -2.89 -4.57 -9.59
CA ILE A 73 -2.36 -3.42 -8.85
C ILE A 73 -0.84 -3.48 -8.84
N GLY A 74 -0.28 -4.67 -8.59
CA GLY A 74 1.17 -4.84 -8.61
C GLY A 74 1.77 -4.47 -9.96
N LYS A 75 1.15 -4.89 -11.04
CA LYS A 75 1.60 -4.55 -12.39
C LYS A 75 1.48 -3.06 -12.65
N TYR A 76 0.40 -2.45 -12.20
CA TYR A 76 0.21 -1.00 -12.33
C TYR A 76 1.33 -0.25 -11.61
N LEU A 77 1.60 -0.61 -10.36
CA LEU A 77 2.66 0.04 -9.60
C LEU A 77 4.03 -0.19 -10.24
N ALA A 78 4.29 -1.41 -10.69
CA ALA A 78 5.56 -1.73 -11.34
C ALA A 78 5.76 -0.91 -12.61
N SER A 79 4.69 -0.73 -13.39
CA SER A 79 4.80 0.01 -14.65
C SER A 79 5.12 1.48 -14.44
N LEU A 80 4.69 2.05 -13.32
CA LEU A 80 4.92 3.46 -13.02
C LEU A 80 6.26 3.70 -12.33
N THR A 81 6.78 2.71 -11.63
CA THR A 81 7.98 2.88 -10.81
C THR A 81 9.21 2.19 -11.37
N GLY A 82 9.01 1.15 -12.20
CA GLY A 82 10.12 0.31 -12.67
C GLY A 82 10.65 -0.63 -11.59
N LEU A 83 9.96 -0.74 -10.47
CA LEU A 83 10.39 -1.59 -9.36
C LEU A 83 9.74 -2.97 -9.44
N PRO A 84 10.41 -4.00 -8.89
CA PRO A 84 9.84 -5.36 -8.85
C PRO A 84 8.82 -5.46 -7.73
N ILE A 85 7.62 -4.98 -7.97
CA ILE A 85 6.56 -4.89 -6.96
C ILE A 85 5.90 -6.25 -6.72
N ASP A 86 5.78 -6.61 -5.45
CA ASP A 86 4.96 -7.73 -5.00
C ASP A 86 3.84 -7.14 -4.13
N PHE A 87 2.65 -7.02 -4.71
CA PHE A 87 1.51 -6.42 -4.04
C PHE A 87 0.52 -7.49 -3.60
N GLN A 88 0.01 -7.35 -2.37
CA GLN A 88 -1.04 -8.23 -1.86
C GLN A 88 -1.96 -7.47 -0.92
N PHE A 89 -3.23 -7.88 -0.92
CA PHE A 89 -4.14 -7.52 0.16
C PHE A 89 -3.86 -8.46 1.33
N GLN A 90 -3.89 -7.94 2.55
CA GLN A 90 -3.66 -8.76 3.74
C GLN A 90 -4.69 -8.43 4.82
N ARG A 91 -5.09 -9.46 5.58
CA ARG A 91 -5.86 -9.25 6.79
C ARG A 91 -4.94 -8.73 7.89
N ALA A 92 -5.45 -7.83 8.73
CA ALA A 92 -4.64 -7.24 9.78
C ALA A 92 -4.01 -8.28 10.71
N THR A 93 -4.77 -9.32 11.06
CA THR A 93 -4.25 -10.38 11.92
C THR A 93 -3.08 -11.09 11.26
N GLU A 94 -3.18 -11.39 9.96
CA GLU A 94 -2.10 -12.02 9.22
C GLU A 94 -0.88 -11.11 9.14
N ALA A 95 -1.11 -9.84 8.81
CA ALA A 95 -0.01 -8.87 8.69
C ALA A 95 0.71 -8.71 10.02
N ASN A 96 -0.02 -8.67 11.12
CA ASN A 96 0.57 -8.53 12.45
C ASN A 96 1.39 -9.76 12.83
N ALA A 97 0.96 -10.95 12.40
CA ALA A 97 1.71 -12.18 12.67
C ALA A 97 3.05 -12.18 11.92
N ILE A 98 3.07 -11.64 10.70
CA ILE A 98 4.27 -11.65 9.86
C ILE A 98 5.17 -10.45 10.15
N HIS A 99 4.58 -9.26 10.29
CA HIS A 99 5.33 -8.00 10.35
C HIS A 99 5.24 -7.31 11.70
N GLY A 100 4.64 -7.92 12.71
CA GLY A 100 4.19 -7.31 13.95
C GLY A 100 5.04 -6.18 14.50
N GLU A 101 6.32 -6.44 14.73
CA GLU A 101 7.21 -5.45 15.33
C GLU A 101 8.12 -4.80 14.30
N LYS A 102 7.97 -5.13 13.04
CA LYS A 102 8.80 -4.54 12.01
C LYS A 102 8.18 -3.26 11.52
N PHE A 103 9.05 -2.38 11.05
CA PHE A 103 8.62 -1.09 10.53
C PHE A 103 7.76 -1.27 9.28
N ARG A 104 6.65 -0.54 9.22
CA ARG A 104 5.78 -0.48 8.06
C ARG A 104 5.77 0.94 7.58
N ASN A 105 6.28 1.18 6.40
CA ASN A 105 6.39 2.52 5.85
C ASN A 105 5.13 2.86 5.06
N PRO A 106 4.27 3.75 5.56
CA PRO A 106 3.06 4.12 4.83
C PRO A 106 3.41 4.75 3.49
N LEU A 107 2.69 4.36 2.46
CA LEU A 107 2.89 4.85 1.11
C LEU A 107 1.75 5.78 0.69
N GLY A 108 2.06 6.66 -0.25
CA GLY A 108 1.12 7.64 -0.73
C GLY A 108 1.43 9.01 -0.16
N MET A 109 1.26 10.05 -0.99
CA MET A 109 1.55 11.41 -0.57
C MET A 109 0.41 11.94 0.28
N ARG A 110 0.75 12.55 1.38
CA ARG A 110 -0.23 13.04 2.35
C ARG A 110 -0.07 14.54 2.56
N GLY A 111 -1.18 15.16 2.90
CA GLY A 111 -1.14 16.51 3.42
C GLY A 111 -0.73 17.56 2.42
N LEU A 112 -0.76 17.21 1.19
CA LEU A 112 -0.54 18.21 0.16
C LEU A 112 -1.89 18.66 -0.30
N GLY A 113 -2.29 18.66 0.07
CA GLY A 113 -3.42 18.75 -0.24
C GLY A 113 -4.44 18.29 -0.18
N ASN A 114 -3.61 17.69 0.32
CA ASN A 114 -4.36 17.15 0.61
C ASN A 114 -4.86 17.22 0.34
N TYR A 115 -4.58 17.72 0.08
CA TYR A 115 -4.95 17.60 0.20
C TYR A 115 -5.73 17.60 -0.06
N GLN A 116 -5.81 17.93 -0.30
CA GLN A 116 -6.59 17.84 -0.12
C GLN A 116 -7.26 17.63 0.29
N GLY A 117 -7.20 18.10 0.24
CA GLY A 117 -7.76 17.90 1.11
C GLY A 117 -8.16 17.86 1.45
N ASP A 118 -8.04 18.25 1.58
CA ASP A 118 -8.35 18.19 2.38
C ASP A 118 -8.76 18.36 2.30
N CYS A 119 -8.91 19.06 1.97
CA CYS A 119 -9.33 19.11 2.42
C CYS A 119 -9.83 19.17 2.50
N PRO A 120 -9.97 19.70 2.33
CA PRO A 120 -10.50 19.65 2.90
C PRO A 120 -11.01 19.45 2.97
N VAL A 121 -11.21 20.07 2.72
CA VAL A 121 -11.70 19.75 3.38
C VAL A 121 -12.11 19.39 3.62
N SER A 122 -12.31 19.93 3.32
CA SER A 122 -12.64 19.50 4.07
C SER A 122 -12.90 19.17 4.38
N LYS A 123 -13.13 19.55 4.27
CA LYS A 123 -13.17 19.26 5.02
C LYS A 123 -13.28 19.05 5.45
N GLU A 124 -13.52 19.57 5.19
CA GLU A 124 -13.47 19.40 5.95
C GLU A 124 -13.51 19.21 6.21
N GLU A 125 -13.68 19.76 5.88
CA GLU A 125 -13.56 19.58 6.50
C GLU A 125 -13.55 19.42 6.74
N GLY A 126 -13.78 19.89 6.09
CA GLY A 126 -13.78 19.85 6.74
C GLY A 126 -13.53 19.61 6.81
#